data_5d94d75c97218e21ffca6f37d6ffa59b
#
_entry.id   5d94d75c97218e21ffca6f37d6ffa59b
#
_cell.length_a   1.000
_cell.length_b   1.000
_cell.length_c   1.000
_cell.angle_alpha   90.00
_cell.angle_beta   90.00
_cell.angle_gamma   90.00
#
_symmetry.space_group_name_H-M   'P 1'
#
loop_
_entity.id
_entity.type
_entity.pdbx_description
1 polymer ?
#
loop_
_entity_poly.entity_id
_entity_poly.type
_entity_poly.pdbx_seq_one_letter_code
_entity_poly.pdbx_strand_id
1 'polypeptide(L)'
;MVAENERPKVVVPHQIERPDSIHRTLRPRVPTSENETPIARELRKSMEMRQAIASEDTPQLRHNHIVAVANQKGGVGKTTTLVNMAMSLAQRGVQVLVIDTDPQGNASTALGIDHHVGNPSLYDVYTGHSTLAEVAQPCPQQESLLVVPATVDLAGVEMELADQADRSFYLREAVKSYLTDKSGCLVFIDCPPSLGLLTVNAFCAAHWVLIPVQAEYYALEGISL
;
A
#
# COMPACT_ATOMS: atom_id res chain seq x y z
N MET A 1 37.64 -35.27 -36.36
CA MET A 1 38.24 -34.87 -35.07
C MET A 1 37.54 -33.56 -34.67
N VAL A 2 36.53 -33.69 -33.83
CA VAL A 2 35.73 -32.56 -33.29
C VAL A 2 36.22 -32.36 -31.87
N ALA A 3 36.74 -31.16 -31.55
CA ALA A 3 37.24 -30.82 -30.23
C ALA A 3 36.07 -30.67 -29.24
N GLU A 4 36.09 -31.44 -28.16
CA GLU A 4 35.21 -31.31 -27.03
C GLU A 4 35.49 -29.99 -26.32
N ASN A 5 34.43 -29.18 -26.18
CA ASN A 5 34.45 -27.91 -25.53
C ASN A 5 34.13 -28.15 -24.03
N GLU A 6 35.17 -28.22 -23.19
CA GLU A 6 35.03 -28.36 -21.74
C GLU A 6 34.44 -27.07 -21.14
N ARG A 7 33.25 -27.20 -20.53
CA ARG A 7 32.63 -26.13 -19.73
C ARG A 7 33.38 -25.95 -18.41
N PRO A 8 33.67 -24.74 -17.96
CA PRO A 8 34.35 -24.50 -16.67
C PRO A 8 33.50 -24.99 -15.52
N LYS A 9 34.07 -25.75 -14.62
CA LYS A 9 33.46 -26.21 -13.35
C LYS A 9 33.27 -25.01 -12.44
N VAL A 10 31.99 -24.72 -12.07
CA VAL A 10 31.65 -23.77 -11.03
C VAL A 10 32.06 -24.37 -9.69
N VAL A 11 33.06 -23.79 -9.05
CA VAL A 11 33.43 -24.10 -7.65
C VAL A 11 32.43 -23.42 -6.74
N VAL A 12 31.56 -24.20 -6.09
CA VAL A 12 30.67 -23.70 -5.04
C VAL A 12 31.52 -23.50 -3.78
N PRO A 13 31.57 -22.29 -3.19
CA PRO A 13 32.29 -22.09 -1.93
C PRO A 13 31.61 -22.90 -0.82
N HIS A 14 32.43 -23.57 0.00
CA HIS A 14 32.03 -24.28 1.20
C HIS A 14 31.05 -23.45 2.07
N GLN A 15 30.00 -24.11 2.54
CA GLN A 15 29.07 -23.58 3.54
C GLN A 15 29.87 -23.07 4.74
N ILE A 16 29.82 -21.76 4.97
CA ILE A 16 30.27 -21.15 6.23
C ILE A 16 29.23 -21.55 7.28
N GLU A 17 29.59 -22.46 8.17
CA GLU A 17 28.79 -22.75 9.38
C GLU A 17 28.57 -21.45 10.15
N ARG A 18 27.30 -21.04 10.27
CA ARG A 18 26.93 -19.92 11.14
C ARG A 18 27.04 -20.39 12.59
N PRO A 19 27.79 -19.69 13.45
CA PRO A 19 27.80 -20.05 14.85
C PRO A 19 26.41 -19.82 15.47
N ASP A 20 25.82 -20.89 15.98
CA ASP A 20 24.57 -20.93 16.76
C ASP A 20 24.77 -20.22 18.12
N SER A 21 24.82 -18.92 18.17
CA SER A 21 24.73 -18.19 19.46
C SER A 21 24.74 -16.67 19.35
N ILE A 22 23.97 -16.06 18.45
CA ILE A 22 23.74 -14.61 18.54
C ILE A 22 22.23 -14.31 18.45
N HIS A 23 21.42 -15.04 19.22
CA HIS A 23 20.11 -14.58 19.68
C HIS A 23 20.22 -13.92 21.05
N ARG A 24 21.17 -13.01 21.21
CA ARG A 24 21.12 -12.05 22.29
C ARG A 24 20.24 -10.92 21.78
N THR A 25 18.96 -10.97 22.11
CA THR A 25 18.04 -9.84 21.96
C THR A 25 18.69 -8.64 22.65
N LEU A 26 19.33 -7.79 21.87
CA LEU A 26 19.74 -6.45 22.29
C LEU A 26 18.45 -5.66 22.52
N ARG A 27 17.87 -5.81 23.73
CA ARG A 27 16.92 -4.83 24.22
C ARG A 27 17.69 -3.53 24.31
N PRO A 28 17.33 -2.48 23.55
CA PRO A 28 18.02 -1.20 23.67
C PRO A 28 17.85 -0.72 25.11
N ARG A 29 18.97 -0.56 25.83
CA ARG A 29 18.95 0.05 27.16
C ARG A 29 18.56 1.50 26.97
N VAL A 30 17.39 1.87 27.43
CA VAL A 30 16.96 3.27 27.50
C VAL A 30 17.90 3.99 28.48
N PRO A 31 18.63 5.03 28.06
CA PRO A 31 19.49 5.79 28.97
C PRO A 31 18.63 6.52 30.00
N THR A 32 18.79 6.19 31.28
CA THR A 32 18.20 6.93 32.39
C THR A 32 19.30 7.79 33.02
N SER A 33 19.47 9.03 32.58
CA SER A 33 20.34 9.96 33.28
C SER A 33 19.94 11.41 33.03
N GLU A 34 20.15 12.24 34.03
CA GLU A 34 19.86 13.68 34.06
C GLU A 34 20.63 14.50 33.01
N ASN A 35 21.60 13.90 32.29
CA ASN A 35 22.42 14.50 31.23
C ASN A 35 22.09 13.98 29.83
N GLU A 36 20.81 13.69 29.56
CA GLU A 36 20.38 13.20 28.27
C GLU A 36 20.51 14.28 27.19
N THR A 37 21.19 13.96 26.08
CA THR A 37 21.28 14.88 24.94
C THR A 37 19.90 15.11 24.30
N PRO A 38 19.66 16.24 23.61
CA PRO A 38 18.39 16.49 22.92
C PRO A 38 17.99 15.34 21.98
N ILE A 39 18.93 14.76 21.25
CA ILE A 39 18.72 13.61 20.33
C ILE A 39 18.32 12.36 21.11
N ALA A 40 19.00 12.06 22.23
CA ALA A 40 18.68 10.90 23.06
C ALA A 40 17.26 11.00 23.67
N ARG A 41 16.85 12.21 24.06
CA ARG A 41 15.52 12.50 24.57
C ARG A 41 14.44 12.30 23.50
N GLU A 42 14.70 12.76 22.29
CA GLU A 42 13.77 12.60 21.17
C GLU A 42 13.63 11.11 20.77
N LEU A 43 14.76 10.39 20.71
CA LEU A 43 14.78 8.95 20.46
C LEU A 43 14.00 8.18 21.54
N ARG A 44 14.20 8.50 22.83
CA ARG A 44 13.45 7.88 23.93
C ARG A 44 11.95 8.13 23.80
N LYS A 45 11.52 9.38 23.57
CA LYS A 45 10.11 9.71 23.34
C LYS A 45 9.52 8.92 22.16
N SER A 46 10.26 8.81 21.07
CA SER A 46 9.84 8.02 19.91
C SER A 46 9.71 6.54 20.24
N MET A 47 10.62 5.97 21.04
CA MET A 47 10.56 4.59 21.49
C MET A 47 9.40 4.33 22.47
N GLU A 48 9.19 5.23 23.44
CA GLU A 48 8.05 5.18 24.37
C GLU A 48 6.71 5.25 23.62
N MET A 49 6.60 6.16 22.64
CA MET A 49 5.41 6.28 21.81
C MET A 49 5.17 5.00 20.99
N ARG A 50 6.21 4.44 20.38
CA ARG A 50 6.10 3.15 19.65
C ARG A 50 5.67 2.01 20.55
N GLN A 51 6.21 1.93 21.78
CA GLN A 51 5.81 0.91 22.76
C GLN A 51 4.36 1.11 23.22
N ALA A 52 3.94 2.34 23.50
CA ALA A 52 2.56 2.65 23.86
C ALA A 52 1.60 2.25 22.73
N ILE A 53 1.91 2.63 21.49
CA ILE A 53 1.12 2.23 20.32
C ILE A 53 1.09 0.71 20.13
N ALA A 54 2.21 0.01 20.35
CA ALA A 54 2.29 -1.45 20.21
C ALA A 54 1.56 -2.20 21.33
N SER A 55 1.35 -1.58 22.51
CA SER A 55 0.63 -2.17 23.64
C SER A 55 -0.88 -1.90 23.61
N GLU A 56 -1.35 -1.00 22.77
CA GLU A 56 -2.79 -0.79 22.61
C GLU A 56 -3.41 -1.94 21.81
N ASP A 57 -4.48 -2.50 22.33
CA ASP A 57 -5.30 -3.46 21.59
C ASP A 57 -5.84 -2.78 20.33
N THR A 58 -5.57 -3.39 19.18
CA THR A 58 -6.11 -2.88 17.92
C THR A 58 -7.63 -2.97 17.97
N PRO A 59 -8.37 -1.86 17.87
CA PRO A 59 -9.82 -1.91 17.90
C PRO A 59 -10.31 -2.78 16.73
N GLN A 60 -11.10 -3.79 17.06
CA GLN A 60 -11.74 -4.61 16.03
C GLN A 60 -12.75 -3.74 15.28
N LEU A 61 -12.53 -3.60 13.99
CA LEU A 61 -13.48 -2.92 13.10
C LEU A 61 -14.76 -3.74 13.01
N ARG A 62 -15.88 -3.16 13.39
CA ARG A 62 -17.21 -3.82 13.31
C ARG A 62 -17.82 -3.69 11.91
N HIS A 63 -17.41 -2.69 11.16
CA HIS A 63 -17.90 -2.37 9.83
C HIS A 63 -16.74 -2.19 8.86
N ASN A 64 -17.05 -2.33 7.57
CA ASN A 64 -16.09 -2.04 6.52
C ASN A 64 -15.93 -0.52 6.36
N HIS A 65 -14.70 -0.08 6.17
CA HIS A 65 -14.37 1.32 5.92
C HIS A 65 -13.59 1.44 4.61
N ILE A 66 -13.88 2.48 3.85
CA ILE A 66 -13.25 2.77 2.55
C ILE A 66 -12.68 4.18 2.62
N VAL A 67 -11.37 4.30 2.42
CA VAL A 67 -10.62 5.55 2.51
C VAL A 67 -9.89 5.80 1.20
N ALA A 68 -10.25 6.87 0.49
CA ALA A 68 -9.47 7.34 -0.65
C ALA A 68 -8.36 8.27 -0.16
N VAL A 69 -7.14 8.07 -0.65
CA VAL A 69 -5.99 8.95 -0.35
C VAL A 69 -5.68 9.77 -1.59
N ALA A 70 -5.98 11.06 -1.54
CA ALA A 70 -5.94 11.93 -2.70
C ALA A 70 -5.31 13.30 -2.39
N ASN A 71 -4.57 13.84 -3.33
CA ASN A 71 -4.14 15.23 -3.41
C ASN A 71 -3.65 15.48 -4.83
N GLN A 72 -4.02 16.61 -5.43
CA GLN A 72 -3.58 17.00 -6.78
C GLN A 72 -2.08 17.30 -6.85
N LYS A 73 -1.47 17.77 -5.76
CA LYS A 73 -0.03 18.05 -5.71
C LYS A 73 0.75 16.73 -5.73
N GLY A 74 1.64 16.58 -6.72
CA GLY A 74 2.59 15.47 -6.77
C GLY A 74 3.59 15.54 -5.62
N GLY A 75 4.10 14.39 -5.15
CA GLY A 75 5.17 14.33 -4.15
C GLY A 75 4.79 14.67 -2.70
N VAL A 76 3.51 14.88 -2.38
CA VAL A 76 3.06 15.19 -1.00
C VAL A 76 3.02 13.98 -0.07
N GLY A 77 3.35 12.79 -0.58
CA GLY A 77 3.39 11.56 0.20
C GLY A 77 2.07 10.77 0.24
N LYS A 78 1.18 10.88 -0.76
CA LYS A 78 -0.06 10.10 -0.85
C LYS A 78 0.20 8.60 -0.69
N THR A 79 0.89 8.01 -1.66
CA THR A 79 1.24 6.59 -1.68
C THR A 79 2.04 6.18 -0.46
N THR A 80 3.04 6.98 -0.05
CA THR A 80 3.84 6.70 1.14
C THR A 80 2.99 6.62 2.40
N THR A 81 2.08 7.57 2.59
CA THR A 81 1.16 7.58 3.75
C THR A 81 0.25 6.36 3.73
N LEU A 82 -0.37 6.08 2.58
CA LEU A 82 -1.27 4.95 2.40
C LEU A 82 -0.58 3.62 2.70
N VAL A 83 0.56 3.36 2.06
CA VAL A 83 1.30 2.09 2.21
C VAL A 83 1.73 1.85 3.66
N ASN A 84 2.24 2.88 4.34
CA ASN A 84 2.65 2.74 5.74
C ASN A 84 1.45 2.53 6.68
N MET A 85 0.32 3.21 6.45
CA MET A 85 -0.91 2.98 7.23
C MET A 85 -1.46 1.57 7.00
N ALA A 86 -1.57 1.14 5.74
CA ALA A 86 -2.06 -0.18 5.37
C ALA A 86 -1.21 -1.29 6.01
N MET A 87 0.10 -1.20 5.87
CA MET A 87 1.04 -2.17 6.46
C MET A 87 0.96 -2.18 7.98
N SER A 88 0.95 -1.01 8.64
CA SER A 88 0.90 -0.91 10.09
C SER A 88 -0.39 -1.51 10.67
N LEU A 89 -1.53 -1.30 10.03
CA LEU A 89 -2.82 -1.85 10.47
C LEU A 89 -2.91 -3.35 10.21
N ALA A 90 -2.43 -3.81 9.05
CA ALA A 90 -2.38 -5.23 8.73
C ALA A 90 -1.48 -6.01 9.69
N GLN A 91 -0.33 -5.46 10.09
CA GLN A 91 0.56 -6.04 11.12
C GLN A 91 -0.12 -6.17 12.49
N ARG A 92 -1.17 -5.41 12.74
CA ARG A 92 -2.00 -5.47 13.95
C ARG A 92 -3.22 -6.41 13.80
N GLY A 93 -3.34 -7.12 12.67
CA GLY A 93 -4.39 -8.09 12.42
C GLY A 93 -5.66 -7.53 11.76
N VAL A 94 -5.66 -6.26 11.34
CA VAL A 94 -6.75 -5.69 10.54
C VAL A 94 -6.69 -6.29 9.13
N GLN A 95 -7.82 -6.72 8.60
CA GLN A 95 -7.92 -7.12 7.19
C GLN A 95 -7.92 -5.87 6.31
N VAL A 96 -6.89 -5.72 5.50
CA VAL A 96 -6.69 -4.53 4.66
C VAL A 96 -6.67 -4.91 3.18
N LEU A 97 -7.40 -4.14 2.37
CA LEU A 97 -7.30 -4.15 0.92
C LEU A 97 -6.74 -2.80 0.46
N VAL A 98 -5.67 -2.81 -0.31
CA VAL A 98 -5.17 -1.64 -1.04
C VAL A 98 -5.59 -1.75 -2.50
N ILE A 99 -6.20 -0.71 -3.03
CA ILE A 99 -6.54 -0.57 -4.45
C ILE A 99 -5.68 0.55 -5.01
N ASP A 100 -4.75 0.21 -5.90
CA ASP A 100 -3.92 1.18 -6.60
C ASP A 100 -4.68 1.68 -7.83
N THR A 101 -5.01 2.97 -7.87
CA THR A 101 -5.70 3.58 -9.02
C THR A 101 -4.79 4.52 -9.81
N ASP A 102 -3.50 4.62 -9.44
CA ASP A 102 -2.53 5.37 -10.22
C ASP A 102 -1.92 4.45 -11.30
N PRO A 103 -2.04 4.77 -12.60
CA PRO A 103 -1.42 3.98 -13.68
C PRO A 103 0.09 3.81 -13.56
N GLN A 104 0.75 4.62 -12.72
CA GLN A 104 2.18 4.46 -12.42
C GLN A 104 2.47 3.27 -11.49
N GLY A 105 1.49 2.71 -10.80
CA GLY A 105 1.62 1.53 -9.96
C GLY A 105 2.55 1.70 -8.75
N ASN A 106 2.64 2.92 -8.20
CA ASN A 106 3.57 3.21 -7.12
C ASN A 106 3.23 2.47 -5.82
N ALA A 107 1.94 2.31 -5.49
CA ALA A 107 1.51 1.53 -4.33
C ALA A 107 1.77 0.03 -4.54
N SER A 108 1.50 -0.47 -5.75
CA SER A 108 1.79 -1.85 -6.16
C SER A 108 3.27 -2.19 -6.01
N THR A 109 4.15 -1.34 -6.55
CA THR A 109 5.61 -1.47 -6.40
C THR A 109 6.05 -1.46 -4.93
N ALA A 110 5.56 -0.50 -4.14
CA ALA A 110 5.96 -0.34 -2.74
C ALA A 110 5.53 -1.53 -1.87
N LEU A 111 4.45 -2.20 -2.23
CA LEU A 111 3.93 -3.40 -1.55
C LEU A 111 4.47 -4.71 -2.14
N GLY A 112 5.39 -4.64 -3.12
CA GLY A 112 6.07 -5.80 -3.70
C GLY A 112 5.18 -6.65 -4.61
N ILE A 113 4.16 -6.04 -5.21
CA ILE A 113 3.24 -6.71 -6.13
C ILE A 113 3.76 -6.56 -7.57
N ASP A 114 3.76 -7.67 -8.31
CA ASP A 114 4.05 -7.65 -9.73
C ASP A 114 2.86 -7.08 -10.52
N HIS A 115 3.12 -6.05 -11.32
CA HIS A 115 2.09 -5.30 -12.04
C HIS A 115 2.51 -4.93 -13.48
N HIS A 116 3.17 -5.86 -14.16
CA HIS A 116 3.50 -5.68 -15.57
C HIS A 116 2.26 -5.72 -16.46
N VAL A 117 2.38 -5.16 -17.66
CA VAL A 117 1.34 -5.24 -18.70
C VAL A 117 0.95 -6.70 -18.94
N GLY A 118 -0.35 -6.97 -18.93
CA GLY A 118 -0.92 -8.31 -19.08
C GLY A 118 -1.08 -9.08 -17.76
N ASN A 119 -0.62 -8.56 -16.62
CA ASN A 119 -0.96 -9.12 -15.32
C ASN A 119 -2.38 -8.72 -14.92
N PRO A 120 -3.14 -9.59 -14.22
CA PRO A 120 -4.44 -9.24 -13.67
C PRO A 120 -4.35 -7.99 -12.78
N SER A 121 -5.19 -7.00 -13.05
CA SER A 121 -5.08 -5.66 -12.46
C SER A 121 -6.44 -4.97 -12.32
N LEU A 122 -6.44 -3.77 -11.77
CA LEU A 122 -7.64 -2.94 -11.68
C LEU A 122 -8.22 -2.60 -13.07
N TYR A 123 -7.39 -2.61 -14.12
CA TYR A 123 -7.87 -2.43 -15.50
C TYR A 123 -8.90 -3.50 -15.89
N ASP A 124 -8.65 -4.77 -15.56
CA ASP A 124 -9.57 -5.88 -15.88
C ASP A 124 -10.91 -5.76 -15.14
N VAL A 125 -10.88 -5.13 -13.95
CA VAL A 125 -12.12 -4.85 -13.20
C VAL A 125 -12.95 -3.77 -13.89
N TYR A 126 -12.30 -2.68 -14.36
CA TYR A 126 -13.00 -1.61 -15.08
C TYR A 126 -13.57 -2.07 -16.42
N THR A 127 -12.88 -2.98 -17.11
CA THR A 127 -13.34 -3.55 -18.40
C THR A 127 -14.30 -4.73 -18.25
N GLY A 128 -14.60 -5.15 -17.00
CA GLY A 128 -15.56 -6.22 -16.70
C GLY A 128 -15.00 -7.62 -16.96
N HIS A 129 -13.70 -7.79 -17.18
CA HIS A 129 -13.07 -9.09 -17.39
C HIS A 129 -12.80 -9.85 -16.10
N SER A 130 -12.69 -9.15 -14.97
CA SER A 130 -12.43 -9.74 -13.66
C SER A 130 -13.11 -8.98 -12.54
N THR A 131 -13.23 -9.63 -11.38
CA THR A 131 -13.67 -9.02 -10.13
C THR A 131 -12.49 -8.56 -9.28
N LEU A 132 -12.72 -7.68 -8.29
CA LEU A 132 -11.66 -7.30 -7.33
C LEU A 132 -11.07 -8.50 -6.58
N ALA A 133 -11.88 -9.53 -6.32
CA ALA A 133 -11.42 -10.72 -5.62
C ALA A 133 -10.46 -11.56 -6.46
N GLU A 134 -10.67 -11.61 -7.78
CA GLU A 134 -9.81 -12.37 -8.71
C GLU A 134 -8.47 -11.69 -8.98
N VAL A 135 -8.43 -10.35 -8.96
CA VAL A 135 -7.20 -9.59 -9.23
C VAL A 135 -6.43 -9.22 -7.96
N ALA A 136 -7.04 -9.35 -6.78
CA ALA A 136 -6.38 -9.05 -5.51
C ALA A 136 -5.28 -10.06 -5.19
N GLN A 137 -4.07 -9.58 -4.95
CA GLN A 137 -2.89 -10.38 -4.66
C GLN A 137 -2.48 -10.20 -3.19
N PRO A 138 -2.02 -11.26 -2.50
CA PRO A 138 -1.50 -11.15 -1.15
C PRO A 138 -0.17 -10.37 -1.14
N CYS A 139 -0.03 -9.44 -0.19
CA CYS A 139 1.24 -8.75 0.01
C CYS A 139 2.30 -9.74 0.53
N PRO A 140 3.49 -9.85 -0.10
CA PRO A 140 4.51 -10.82 0.29
C PRO A 140 5.00 -10.68 1.74
N GLN A 141 4.91 -9.47 2.31
CA GLN A 141 5.36 -9.20 3.67
C GLN A 141 4.27 -9.34 4.75
N GLN A 142 2.98 -9.43 4.35
CA GLN A 142 1.88 -9.40 5.30
C GLN A 142 0.60 -10.06 4.75
N GLU A 143 0.23 -11.22 5.28
CA GLU A 143 -0.92 -12.01 4.81
C GLU A 143 -2.28 -11.31 4.97
N SER A 144 -2.43 -10.46 5.99
CA SER A 144 -3.67 -9.70 6.23
C SER A 144 -3.84 -8.50 5.27
N LEU A 145 -2.90 -8.29 4.35
CA LEU A 145 -2.89 -7.21 3.36
C LEU A 145 -3.02 -7.80 1.96
N LEU A 146 -4.12 -7.45 1.29
CA LEU A 146 -4.32 -7.72 -0.13
C LEU A 146 -4.14 -6.43 -0.94
N VAL A 147 -3.68 -6.57 -2.17
CA VAL A 147 -3.45 -5.45 -3.08
C VAL A 147 -4.06 -5.75 -4.44
N VAL A 148 -4.86 -4.82 -4.93
CA VAL A 148 -5.32 -4.78 -6.33
C VAL A 148 -4.35 -3.85 -7.07
N PRO A 149 -3.51 -4.39 -7.96
CA PRO A 149 -2.49 -3.59 -8.62
C PRO A 149 -3.06 -2.72 -9.75
N ALA A 150 -2.35 -1.62 -10.03
CA ALA A 150 -2.50 -0.85 -11.25
C ALA A 150 -1.44 -1.25 -12.28
N THR A 151 -1.82 -1.27 -13.55
CA THR A 151 -0.89 -1.34 -14.69
C THR A 151 -1.01 -0.05 -15.52
N VAL A 152 -0.07 0.16 -16.44
CA VAL A 152 -0.11 1.33 -17.35
C VAL A 152 -1.38 1.34 -18.21
N ASP A 153 -1.99 0.18 -18.46
CA ASP A 153 -3.23 0.04 -19.24
C ASP A 153 -4.40 0.80 -18.59
N LEU A 154 -4.36 0.99 -17.27
CA LEU A 154 -5.35 1.74 -16.53
C LEU A 154 -5.50 3.20 -17.04
N ALA A 155 -4.47 3.76 -17.67
CA ALA A 155 -4.53 5.08 -18.30
C ALA A 155 -5.54 5.13 -19.47
N GLY A 156 -5.85 4.00 -20.09
CA GLY A 156 -6.82 3.87 -21.18
C GLY A 156 -8.28 3.86 -20.75
N VAL A 157 -8.56 3.57 -19.48
CA VAL A 157 -9.92 3.37 -18.94
C VAL A 157 -10.82 4.58 -19.17
N GLU A 158 -10.31 5.81 -19.09
CA GLU A 158 -11.11 7.03 -19.32
C GLU A 158 -11.68 7.09 -20.73
N MET A 159 -10.93 6.62 -21.73
CA MET A 159 -11.37 6.56 -23.13
C MET A 159 -12.34 5.42 -23.36
N GLU A 160 -12.05 4.25 -22.80
CA GLU A 160 -12.88 3.05 -22.98
C GLU A 160 -14.27 3.19 -22.33
N LEU A 161 -14.34 3.89 -21.19
CA LEU A 161 -15.61 4.13 -20.49
C LEU A 161 -16.28 5.46 -20.87
N ALA A 162 -15.79 6.19 -21.87
CA ALA A 162 -16.28 7.53 -22.21
C ALA A 162 -17.80 7.58 -22.46
N ASP A 163 -18.33 6.57 -23.13
CA ASP A 163 -19.74 6.47 -23.52
C ASP A 163 -20.62 5.77 -22.47
N GLN A 164 -20.06 5.30 -21.37
CA GLN A 164 -20.79 4.59 -20.32
C GLN A 164 -21.45 5.59 -19.36
N ALA A 165 -22.78 5.48 -19.18
CA ALA A 165 -23.55 6.41 -18.33
C ALA A 165 -23.10 6.37 -16.86
N ASP A 166 -22.77 5.18 -16.34
CA ASP A 166 -22.44 4.95 -14.93
C ASP A 166 -20.92 4.88 -14.67
N ARG A 167 -20.10 5.37 -15.60
CA ARG A 167 -18.62 5.28 -15.54
C ARG A 167 -17.99 5.75 -14.23
N SER A 168 -18.64 6.66 -13.53
CA SER A 168 -18.13 7.18 -12.23
C SER A 168 -18.35 6.23 -11.05
N PHE A 169 -19.11 5.18 -11.22
CA PHE A 169 -19.53 4.29 -10.12
C PHE A 169 -18.98 2.86 -10.22
N TYR A 170 -18.18 2.55 -11.24
CA TYR A 170 -17.65 1.20 -11.45
C TYR A 170 -16.88 0.68 -10.23
N LEU A 171 -15.95 1.49 -9.69
CA LEU A 171 -15.18 1.09 -8.52
C LEU A 171 -16.05 0.91 -7.27
N ARG A 172 -17.07 1.78 -7.10
CA ARG A 172 -18.01 1.65 -5.99
C ARG A 172 -18.75 0.31 -6.03
N GLU A 173 -19.28 -0.07 -7.18
CA GLU A 173 -20.00 -1.33 -7.31
C GLU A 173 -19.07 -2.54 -7.17
N ALA A 174 -17.84 -2.47 -7.70
CA ALA A 174 -16.83 -3.50 -7.53
C ALA A 174 -16.44 -3.69 -6.05
N VAL A 175 -16.18 -2.59 -5.33
CA VAL A 175 -15.84 -2.63 -3.89
C VAL A 175 -17.03 -3.14 -3.07
N LYS A 176 -18.24 -2.70 -3.37
CA LYS A 176 -19.46 -3.18 -2.71
C LYS A 176 -19.64 -4.70 -2.89
N SER A 177 -19.46 -5.20 -4.11
CA SER A 177 -19.49 -6.64 -4.39
C SER A 177 -18.42 -7.40 -3.61
N TYR A 178 -17.19 -6.89 -3.60
CA TYR A 178 -16.07 -7.49 -2.85
C TYR A 178 -16.34 -7.58 -1.35
N LEU A 179 -17.04 -6.61 -0.77
CA LEU A 179 -17.29 -6.50 0.67
C LEU A 179 -18.58 -7.19 1.13
N THR A 180 -19.39 -7.77 0.24
CA THR A 180 -20.74 -8.33 0.55
C THR A 180 -20.71 -9.31 1.72
N ASP A 181 -19.72 -10.22 1.75
CA ASP A 181 -19.60 -11.27 2.77
C ASP A 181 -18.45 -10.99 3.77
N LYS A 182 -17.97 -9.75 3.82
CA LYS A 182 -16.85 -9.33 4.69
C LYS A 182 -17.31 -8.30 5.72
N SER A 183 -16.74 -8.38 6.92
CA SER A 183 -16.93 -7.39 7.98
C SER A 183 -15.59 -7.02 8.60
N GLY A 184 -15.45 -5.76 9.01
CA GLY A 184 -14.22 -5.28 9.63
C GLY A 184 -13.04 -5.14 8.67
N CYS A 185 -13.30 -5.05 7.37
CA CYS A 185 -12.28 -4.82 6.36
C CYS A 185 -12.05 -3.31 6.18
N LEU A 186 -10.79 -2.93 6.04
CA LEU A 186 -10.38 -1.57 5.70
C LEU A 186 -9.85 -1.54 4.27
N VAL A 187 -10.49 -0.74 3.42
CA VAL A 187 -10.09 -0.54 2.03
C VAL A 187 -9.40 0.81 1.90
N PHE A 188 -8.18 0.82 1.41
CA PHE A 188 -7.48 2.04 1.00
C PHE A 188 -7.45 2.13 -0.53
N ILE A 189 -7.70 3.32 -1.07
CA ILE A 189 -7.63 3.60 -2.51
C ILE A 189 -6.56 4.67 -2.73
N ASP A 190 -5.46 4.32 -3.41
CA ASP A 190 -4.38 5.27 -3.77
C ASP A 190 -4.77 5.99 -5.06
N CYS A 191 -4.97 7.31 -4.99
CA CYS A 191 -5.42 8.11 -6.12
C CYS A 191 -4.24 8.72 -6.88
N PRO A 192 -4.32 8.80 -8.23
CA PRO A 192 -3.37 9.56 -9.03
C PRO A 192 -3.40 11.06 -8.69
N PRO A 193 -2.37 11.84 -9.09
CA PRO A 193 -2.33 13.29 -8.84
C PRO A 193 -3.23 14.10 -9.79
N SER A 194 -4.20 13.46 -10.43
CA SER A 194 -5.15 14.08 -11.37
C SER A 194 -6.58 13.99 -10.84
N LEU A 195 -7.47 14.87 -11.29
CA LEU A 195 -8.92 14.79 -11.02
C LEU A 195 -9.68 14.14 -12.19
N GLY A 196 -9.09 13.10 -12.79
CA GLY A 196 -9.73 12.31 -13.85
C GLY A 196 -10.76 11.31 -13.35
N LEU A 197 -11.24 10.48 -14.26
CA LEU A 197 -12.28 9.47 -13.99
C LEU A 197 -11.88 8.51 -12.87
N LEU A 198 -10.61 8.11 -12.78
CA LEU A 198 -10.12 7.19 -11.75
C LEU A 198 -10.27 7.78 -10.33
N THR A 199 -9.91 9.06 -10.17
CA THR A 199 -10.08 9.78 -8.88
C THR A 199 -11.56 9.98 -8.54
N VAL A 200 -12.40 10.30 -9.52
CA VAL A 200 -13.87 10.39 -9.31
C VAL A 200 -14.44 9.06 -8.86
N ASN A 201 -14.03 7.94 -9.47
CA ASN A 201 -14.43 6.60 -9.06
C ASN A 201 -14.01 6.30 -7.62
N ALA A 202 -12.77 6.66 -7.24
CA ALA A 202 -12.29 6.51 -5.88
C ALA A 202 -13.15 7.27 -4.87
N PHE A 203 -13.51 8.52 -5.17
CA PHE A 203 -14.37 9.34 -4.30
C PHE A 203 -15.81 8.79 -4.21
N CYS A 204 -16.38 8.31 -5.33
CA CYS A 204 -17.69 7.69 -5.33
C CYS A 204 -17.74 6.38 -4.53
N ALA A 205 -16.63 5.68 -4.40
CA ALA A 205 -16.50 4.44 -3.62
C ALA A 205 -16.22 4.71 -2.13
N ALA A 206 -15.54 5.81 -1.81
CA ALA A 206 -15.00 6.07 -0.48
C ALA A 206 -16.05 6.55 0.54
N HIS A 207 -15.87 6.15 1.80
CA HIS A 207 -16.57 6.74 2.95
C HIS A 207 -15.82 7.98 3.46
N TRP A 208 -14.49 8.02 3.29
CA TRP A 208 -13.60 9.06 3.81
C TRP A 208 -12.54 9.41 2.78
N VAL A 209 -12.12 10.66 2.75
CA VAL A 209 -10.99 11.12 1.94
C VAL A 209 -9.88 11.58 2.89
N LEU A 210 -8.71 10.97 2.78
CA LEU A 210 -7.48 11.38 3.45
C LEU A 210 -6.66 12.25 2.50
N ILE A 211 -6.37 13.47 2.91
CA ILE A 211 -5.60 14.43 2.12
C ILE A 211 -4.25 14.67 2.83
N PRO A 212 -3.16 14.00 2.43
CA PRO A 212 -1.83 14.29 2.94
C PRO A 212 -1.39 15.69 2.54
N VAL A 213 -0.93 16.48 3.52
CA VAL A 213 -0.49 17.86 3.30
C VAL A 213 0.90 18.04 3.90
N GLN A 214 1.83 18.58 3.12
CA GLN A 214 3.12 18.99 3.65
C GLN A 214 2.98 20.35 4.34
N ALA A 215 3.63 20.52 5.50
CA ALA A 215 3.61 21.78 6.25
C ALA A 215 4.54 22.83 5.59
N GLU A 216 4.23 23.21 4.35
CA GLU A 216 4.94 24.21 3.55
C GLU A 216 4.06 25.43 3.32
N TYR A 217 4.68 26.58 3.05
CA TYR A 217 3.96 27.89 2.88
C TYR A 217 2.84 27.83 1.84
N TYR A 218 3.02 27.07 0.74
CA TYR A 218 2.02 26.94 -0.34
C TYR A 218 1.08 25.73 -0.19
N ALA A 219 1.11 25.02 0.94
CA ALA A 219 0.30 23.83 1.12
C ALA A 219 -1.21 24.10 1.16
N LEU A 220 -1.61 25.30 1.59
CA LEU A 220 -3.01 25.71 1.70
C LEU A 220 -3.65 26.05 0.34
N GLU A 221 -2.88 26.46 -0.66
CA GLU A 221 -3.40 26.72 -2.00
C GLU A 221 -3.90 25.45 -2.71
N GLY A 222 -3.31 24.30 -2.42
CA GLY A 222 -3.72 23.00 -2.99
C GLY A 222 -5.01 22.42 -2.40
N ILE A 223 -5.55 22.99 -1.32
CA ILE A 223 -6.79 22.54 -0.66
C ILE A 223 -7.97 23.41 -1.03
N SER A 224 -7.73 24.63 -1.53
CA SER A 224 -8.78 25.63 -1.80
C SER A 224 -9.29 25.62 -3.25
N LEU A 225 -8.88 24.67 -4.07
CA LEU A 225 -9.40 24.38 -5.40
C LEU A 225 -10.34 23.18 -5.36
#